data_479408fc2fc6ca7cb53452e15100471f
#
_entry.id   479408fc2fc6ca7cb53452e15100471f
#
_cell.length_a   1.000
_cell.length_b   1.000
_cell.length_c   1.000
_cell.angle_alpha   90.00
_cell.angle_beta   90.00
_cell.angle_gamma   90.00
#
_symmetry.space_group_name_H-M   'P 1'
#
loop_
_entity.id
_entity.type
_entity.pdbx_description
1 polymer ?
#
loop_
_entity_poly.entity_id
_entity_poly.type
_entity_poly.pdbx_seq_one_letter_code
_entity_poly.pdbx_strand_id
1 'polypeptide(L)'
;ARATFAHKIKKTDGLIHWNAKSREIERLLRAYTPWPGCYTFLPARFRRKGNTGRVVVTGVDFLKTADTDPAWRAELPGTVVACRDRGPVVRTGDGVLLVTSLKAEGARELAGGDFLRGRPLLPKSDMLLEG
;
A
#
# COMPACT_ATOMS: atom_id res chain seq x y z
N ALA A 1 -19.10 -9.98 -19.03
CA ALA A 1 -19.14 -10.21 -18.51
C ALA A 1 -19.37 -10.66 -18.07
N ARG A 2 -19.30 -10.88 -17.96
CA ARG A 2 -19.55 -11.36 -17.39
C ARG A 2 -19.69 -11.37 -16.44
N ALA A 3 -19.26 -11.12 -16.36
CA ALA A 3 -19.21 -11.44 -15.04
C ALA A 3 -20.35 -11.22 -14.32
N THR A 4 -21.00 -11.79 -14.64
CA THR A 4 -22.17 -11.63 -14.12
C THR A 4 -22.41 -12.45 -12.97
N PHE A 5 -21.49 -13.23 -12.52
CA PHE A 5 -21.84 -13.94 -11.38
C PHE A 5 -21.62 -13.10 -10.23
N ALA A 6 -22.49 -13.20 -9.35
CA ALA A 6 -22.50 -12.57 -8.12
C ALA A 6 -21.38 -13.05 -7.28
N HIS A 7 -20.23 -12.56 -7.52
CA HIS A 7 -19.10 -12.82 -6.66
C HIS A 7 -19.30 -12.04 -5.36
N LYS A 8 -19.43 -12.75 -4.27
CA LYS A 8 -19.60 -12.11 -2.98
C LYS A 8 -18.27 -11.54 -2.54
N ILE A 9 -18.22 -10.23 -2.31
CA ILE A 9 -17.00 -9.56 -1.88
C ILE A 9 -16.64 -10.00 -0.47
N LYS A 10 -15.41 -10.48 -0.29
CA LYS A 10 -14.88 -10.90 1.00
C LYS A 10 -13.84 -9.90 1.47
N LYS A 11 -13.60 -9.84 2.78
CA LYS A 11 -12.55 -8.96 3.32
C LYS A 11 -11.18 -9.24 2.70
N THR A 12 -10.89 -10.51 2.41
CA THR A 12 -9.61 -10.90 1.80
C THR A 12 -9.46 -10.42 0.36
N ASP A 13 -10.54 -10.04 -0.29
CA ASP A 13 -10.47 -9.54 -1.66
C ASP A 13 -9.74 -8.19 -1.73
N GLY A 14 -9.63 -7.49 -0.61
CA GLY A 14 -8.91 -6.22 -0.55
C GLY A 14 -7.41 -6.33 -0.32
N LEU A 15 -6.86 -7.53 -0.22
CA LEU A 15 -5.42 -7.68 -0.05
C LEU A 15 -4.68 -7.12 -1.26
N ILE A 16 -3.74 -6.20 -1.02
CA ILE A 16 -2.98 -5.59 -2.10
C ILE A 16 -1.87 -6.53 -2.54
N HIS A 17 -1.87 -6.84 -3.83
CA HIS A 17 -0.78 -7.59 -4.46
C HIS A 17 0.12 -6.59 -5.16
N TRP A 18 1.23 -6.26 -4.51
CA TRP A 18 2.11 -5.19 -5.00
C TRP A 18 2.75 -5.51 -6.35
N ASN A 19 2.77 -6.77 -6.75
CA ASN A 19 3.27 -7.16 -8.08
C ASN A 19 2.28 -6.86 -9.21
N ALA A 20 1.06 -6.42 -8.88
CA ALA A 20 0.12 -5.94 -9.88
C ALA A 20 0.56 -4.58 -10.40
N LYS A 21 0.00 -4.15 -11.52
CA LYS A 21 0.31 -2.84 -12.09
C LYS A 21 -0.24 -1.73 -11.21
N SER A 22 0.44 -0.59 -11.19
CA SER A 22 0.02 0.56 -10.38
C SER A 22 -1.44 0.94 -10.64
N ARG A 23 -1.86 0.94 -11.90
CA ARG A 23 -3.24 1.28 -12.25
C ARG A 23 -4.24 0.28 -11.70
N GLU A 24 -3.89 -0.99 -11.69
CA GLU A 24 -4.77 -2.03 -11.14
C GLU A 24 -4.94 -1.88 -9.63
N ILE A 25 -3.86 -1.58 -8.93
CA ILE A 25 -3.91 -1.35 -7.48
C ILE A 25 -4.77 -0.13 -7.17
N GLU A 26 -4.60 0.94 -7.92
CA GLU A 26 -5.38 2.16 -7.74
C GLU A 26 -6.87 1.91 -7.99
N ARG A 27 -7.19 1.13 -9.02
CA ARG A 27 -8.57 0.76 -9.32
C ARG A 27 -9.19 -0.08 -8.22
N LEU A 28 -8.43 -1.03 -7.68
CA LEU A 28 -8.88 -1.86 -6.58
C LEU A 28 -9.21 -0.99 -5.36
N LEU A 29 -8.37 -0.02 -5.08
CA LEU A 29 -8.57 0.89 -3.99
C LEU A 29 -9.89 1.66 -4.15
N ARG A 30 -10.13 2.20 -5.34
CA ARG A 30 -11.37 2.93 -5.62
C ARG A 30 -12.60 2.05 -5.49
N ALA A 31 -12.48 0.80 -5.94
CA ALA A 31 -13.62 -0.12 -5.90
C ALA A 31 -13.95 -0.57 -4.48
N TYR A 32 -12.96 -0.72 -3.63
CA TYR A 32 -13.12 -1.34 -2.33
C TYR A 32 -13.08 -0.37 -1.15
N THR A 33 -12.88 0.90 -1.39
CA THR A 33 -12.93 1.92 -0.33
C THR A 33 -14.34 2.52 -0.29
N PRO A 34 -14.99 2.64 0.88
CA PRO A 34 -14.46 2.36 2.22
C PRO A 34 -14.54 0.89 2.66
N TRP A 35 -15.31 0.06 1.98
CA TRP A 35 -15.49 -1.32 2.40
C TRP A 35 -15.33 -2.28 1.24
N PRO A 36 -14.66 -3.41 1.43
CA PRO A 36 -13.99 -3.88 2.65
C PRO A 36 -12.67 -3.16 2.94
N GLY A 37 -12.19 -2.32 2.05
CA GLY A 37 -10.90 -1.65 2.14
C GLY A 37 -9.79 -2.49 1.55
N CYS A 38 -8.73 -1.82 1.12
CA CYS A 38 -7.52 -2.48 0.60
C CYS A 38 -6.44 -2.44 1.67
N TYR A 39 -5.77 -3.55 1.88
CA TYR A 39 -4.83 -3.65 2.99
C TYR A 39 -3.54 -4.34 2.60
N THR A 40 -2.52 -4.08 3.39
CA THR A 40 -1.21 -4.71 3.29
C THR A 40 -0.71 -4.91 4.72
N PHE A 41 0.49 -5.42 4.89
CA PHE A 41 1.05 -5.66 6.21
C PHE A 41 2.39 -4.95 6.35
N LEU A 42 2.61 -4.36 7.51
CA LEU A 42 3.86 -3.71 7.84
C LEU A 42 4.95 -4.75 8.09
N PRO A 43 6.24 -4.36 7.97
CA PRO A 43 7.35 -5.24 8.34
C PRO A 43 7.19 -5.78 9.77
N ALA A 44 7.76 -6.96 10.00
CA ALA A 44 7.58 -7.69 11.26
C ALA A 44 7.93 -6.85 12.51
N ARG A 45 8.91 -5.95 12.42
CA ARG A 45 9.31 -5.14 13.57
C ARG A 45 8.22 -4.20 14.07
N PHE A 46 7.20 -3.94 13.25
CA PHE A 46 6.05 -3.11 13.66
C PHE A 46 4.91 -3.93 14.21
N ARG A 47 5.01 -5.26 14.17
CA ARG A 47 3.98 -6.12 14.71
C ARG A 47 4.16 -6.24 16.21
N ARG A 48 3.11 -5.96 16.94
CA ARG A 48 3.13 -6.05 18.39
C ARG A 48 2.19 -7.17 18.84
N LYS A 49 2.33 -7.58 20.10
CA LYS A 49 1.47 -8.60 20.68
C LYS A 49 0.00 -8.15 20.53
N GLY A 50 -0.83 -9.01 19.94
CA GLY A 50 -2.23 -8.68 19.69
C GLY A 50 -2.48 -7.90 18.40
N ASN A 51 -1.45 -7.69 17.60
CA ASN A 51 -1.54 -6.89 16.40
C ASN A 51 -0.85 -7.64 15.25
N THR A 52 -1.50 -7.73 14.09
CA THR A 52 -0.97 -8.47 12.94
C THR A 52 -0.08 -7.63 12.03
N GLY A 53 0.04 -6.33 12.30
CA GLY A 53 0.74 -5.42 11.41
C GLY A 53 -0.10 -4.99 10.22
N ARG A 54 -1.37 -5.35 10.19
CA ARG A 54 -2.27 -5.01 9.08
C ARG A 54 -2.48 -3.51 9.03
N VAL A 55 -2.43 -2.96 7.82
CA VAL A 55 -2.72 -1.56 7.60
C VAL A 55 -3.61 -1.43 6.36
N VAL A 56 -4.66 -0.63 6.49
CA VAL A 56 -5.57 -0.36 5.38
C VAL A 56 -5.04 0.86 4.64
N VAL A 57 -4.84 0.72 3.33
CA VAL A 57 -4.43 1.82 2.47
C VAL A 57 -5.70 2.50 1.98
N THR A 58 -5.85 3.77 2.28
CA THR A 58 -7.06 4.52 1.96
C THR A 58 -6.86 5.51 0.81
N GLY A 59 -5.64 5.80 0.45
CA GLY A 59 -5.34 6.67 -0.68
C GLY A 59 -3.99 6.41 -1.29
N VAL A 60 -3.92 6.49 -2.60
CA VAL A 60 -2.67 6.40 -3.35
C VAL A 60 -2.68 7.45 -4.45
N ASP A 61 -1.50 7.78 -4.95
CA ASP A 61 -1.35 8.72 -6.04
C ASP A 61 -0.23 8.24 -6.96
N PHE A 62 -0.30 8.63 -8.21
CA PHE A 62 0.77 8.36 -9.17
C PHE A 62 1.81 9.46 -9.07
N LEU A 63 3.09 9.09 -9.24
CA LEU A 63 4.17 10.08 -9.30
C LEU A 63 4.44 10.46 -10.75
N LYS A 64 4.79 11.70 -10.96
CA LYS A 64 5.27 12.17 -12.27
C LYS A 64 6.62 11.53 -12.55
N THR A 65 6.91 11.28 -13.83
CA THR A 65 8.19 10.68 -14.22
C THR A 65 9.38 11.44 -13.65
N ALA A 66 9.29 12.78 -13.61
CA ALA A 66 10.36 13.61 -13.06
C ALA A 66 10.62 13.37 -11.57
N ASP A 67 9.62 12.86 -10.85
CA ASP A 67 9.73 12.61 -9.42
C ASP A 67 10.11 11.17 -9.10
N THR A 68 10.38 10.36 -10.12
CA THR A 68 10.78 8.96 -9.96
C THR A 68 12.27 8.79 -10.22
N ASP A 69 12.85 7.78 -9.60
CA ASP A 69 14.24 7.43 -9.78
C ASP A 69 14.31 6.14 -10.61
N PRO A 70 15.00 6.13 -11.76
CA PRO A 70 15.13 4.92 -12.56
C PRO A 70 15.71 3.73 -11.81
N ALA A 71 16.51 3.98 -10.77
CA ALA A 71 17.09 2.92 -9.95
C ALA A 71 16.03 2.11 -9.21
N TRP A 72 14.84 2.66 -9.01
CA TRP A 72 13.77 1.95 -8.31
C TRP A 72 13.30 0.71 -9.07
N ARG A 73 13.53 0.65 -10.36
CA ARG A 73 13.15 -0.53 -11.17
C ARG A 73 13.85 -1.81 -10.73
N ALA A 74 14.99 -1.68 -10.07
CA ALA A 74 15.72 -2.84 -9.56
C ALA A 74 15.12 -3.42 -8.28
N GLU A 75 14.23 -2.68 -7.63
CA GLU A 75 13.62 -3.14 -6.38
C GLU A 75 12.44 -4.07 -6.64
N LEU A 76 12.20 -4.98 -5.72
CA LEU A 76 11.07 -5.90 -5.82
C LEU A 76 9.75 -5.19 -5.50
N PRO A 77 8.64 -5.64 -6.11
CA PRO A 77 7.33 -5.10 -5.74
C PRO A 77 7.06 -5.23 -4.24
N GLY A 78 6.46 -4.19 -3.68
CA GLY A 78 6.24 -4.11 -2.23
C GLY A 78 7.32 -3.36 -1.49
N THR A 79 8.50 -3.20 -2.09
CA THR A 79 9.60 -2.47 -1.45
C THR A 79 9.23 -0.99 -1.30
N VAL A 80 9.47 -0.44 -0.11
CA VAL A 80 9.37 1.00 0.11
C VAL A 80 10.63 1.61 -0.47
N VAL A 81 10.52 2.25 -1.62
CA VAL A 81 11.71 2.78 -2.34
C VAL A 81 12.09 4.17 -1.90
N ALA A 82 11.18 4.92 -1.31
CA ALA A 82 11.44 6.25 -0.80
C ALA A 82 10.38 6.63 0.22
N CYS A 83 10.72 7.59 1.08
CA CYS A 83 9.77 8.20 2.00
C CYS A 83 9.73 9.69 1.69
N ARG A 84 8.56 10.18 1.33
CA ARG A 84 8.34 11.58 0.96
C ARG A 84 7.47 12.26 2.01
N ASP A 85 7.35 13.59 1.92
CA ASP A 85 6.53 14.34 2.86
C ASP A 85 5.07 13.87 2.85
N ARG A 86 4.58 13.44 1.68
CA ARG A 86 3.20 12.97 1.53
C ARG A 86 3.02 11.51 1.95
N GLY A 87 4.08 10.74 2.05
CA GLY A 87 3.99 9.34 2.43
C GLY A 87 5.05 8.46 1.78
N PRO A 88 4.97 7.15 2.01
CA PRO A 88 5.91 6.21 1.42
C PRO A 88 5.62 5.96 -0.06
N VAL A 89 6.68 5.78 -0.83
CA VAL A 89 6.60 5.38 -2.24
C VAL A 89 6.91 3.89 -2.31
N VAL A 90 6.01 3.12 -2.89
CA VAL A 90 6.09 1.65 -2.91
C VAL A 90 6.19 1.13 -4.33
N ARG A 91 7.09 0.18 -4.54
CA ARG A 91 7.31 -0.45 -5.84
C ARG A 91 6.12 -1.35 -6.19
N THR A 92 5.63 -1.21 -7.42
CA THR A 92 4.57 -2.06 -7.97
C THR A 92 5.12 -2.94 -9.08
N GLY A 93 4.25 -3.68 -9.76
CA GLY A 93 4.67 -4.55 -10.85
C GLY A 93 5.23 -3.81 -12.05
N ASP A 94 4.81 -2.57 -12.29
CA ASP A 94 5.26 -1.80 -13.44
C ASP A 94 5.80 -0.42 -13.10
N GLY A 95 5.81 -0.05 -11.83
CA GLY A 95 6.26 1.29 -11.44
C GLY A 95 6.23 1.48 -9.95
N VAL A 96 5.72 2.61 -9.51
CA VAL A 96 5.58 2.94 -8.09
C VAL A 96 4.26 3.64 -7.84
N LEU A 97 3.82 3.58 -6.57
CA LEU A 97 2.69 4.35 -6.09
C LEU A 97 3.09 5.08 -4.82
N LEU A 98 2.62 6.32 -4.68
CA LEU A 98 2.75 7.07 -3.45
C LEU A 98 1.53 6.74 -2.59
N VAL A 99 1.76 6.27 -1.38
CA VAL A 99 0.67 5.99 -0.44
C VAL A 99 0.38 7.25 0.34
N THR A 100 -0.77 7.86 0.08
CA THR A 100 -1.10 9.19 0.62
C THR A 100 -1.88 9.14 1.93
N SER A 101 -2.56 8.03 2.22
CA SER A 101 -3.25 7.87 3.49
C SER A 101 -3.40 6.40 3.84
N LEU A 102 -3.35 6.11 5.13
CA LEU A 102 -3.41 4.75 5.66
C LEU A 102 -4.08 4.75 7.02
N LYS A 103 -4.56 3.57 7.41
CA LYS A 103 -5.15 3.36 8.73
C LYS A 103 -4.58 2.07 9.31
N ALA A 104 -3.78 2.19 10.36
CA ALA A 104 -3.25 1.02 11.05
C ALA A 104 -4.35 0.35 11.88
N GLU A 105 -4.14 -0.92 12.17
CA GLU A 105 -5.09 -1.71 12.95
C GLU A 105 -5.33 -1.06 14.32
N GLY A 106 -6.60 -0.80 14.63
CA GLY A 106 -6.97 -0.18 15.89
C GLY A 106 -6.70 1.32 15.98
N ALA A 107 -6.31 1.96 14.89
CA ALA A 107 -5.98 3.38 14.87
C ALA A 107 -6.86 4.13 13.87
N ARG A 108 -6.76 5.45 13.90
CA ARG A 108 -7.47 6.30 12.94
C ARG A 108 -6.67 6.42 11.64
N GLU A 109 -7.35 6.90 10.60
CA GLU A 109 -6.69 7.20 9.34
C GLU A 109 -5.72 8.36 9.50
N LEU A 110 -4.55 8.24 8.90
CA LEU A 110 -3.52 9.27 8.90
C LEU A 110 -3.07 9.55 7.47
N ALA A 111 -2.65 10.78 7.21
CA ALA A 111 -1.92 11.09 5.99
C ALA A 111 -0.61 10.29 5.98
N GLY A 112 -0.12 9.94 4.79
CA GLY A 112 1.08 9.12 4.66
C GLY A 112 2.30 9.68 5.38
N GLY A 113 2.47 11.00 5.32
CA GLY A 113 3.59 11.65 6.02
C GLY A 113 3.49 11.54 7.54
N ASP A 114 2.29 11.70 8.07
CA ASP A 114 2.06 11.56 9.51
C ASP A 114 2.24 10.12 9.96
N PHE A 115 1.82 9.17 9.12
CA PHE A 115 2.01 7.75 9.40
C PHE A 115 3.50 7.42 9.54
N LEU A 116 4.33 7.97 8.64
CA LEU A 116 5.77 7.75 8.67
C LEU A 116 6.45 8.34 9.91
N ARG A 117 5.91 9.42 10.46
CA ARG A 117 6.48 10.00 11.69
C ARG A 117 6.34 9.07 12.88
N GLY A 118 5.23 8.34 12.94
CA GLY A 118 5.01 7.39 14.02
C GLY A 118 5.57 5.99 13.73
N ARG A 119 5.74 5.66 12.46
CA ARG A 119 6.22 4.35 12.03
C ARG A 119 7.21 4.54 10.88
N PRO A 120 8.46 4.92 11.17
CA PRO A 120 9.43 5.21 10.12
C PRO A 120 9.80 3.96 9.35
N LEU A 121 9.52 3.97 8.05
CA LEU A 121 9.91 2.91 7.14
C LEU A 121 11.26 3.26 6.54
N LEU A 122 12.10 2.25 6.34
CA LEU A 122 13.45 2.43 5.80
C LEU A 122 13.45 2.17 4.30
N PRO A 123 13.78 3.19 3.48
CA PRO A 123 13.84 3.00 2.04
C PRO A 123 14.76 1.84 1.65
N LYS A 124 14.30 1.05 0.68
CA LYS A 124 15.00 -0.12 0.15
C LYS A 124 15.15 -1.29 1.11
N SER A 125 14.98 -1.07 2.40
CA SER A 125 15.09 -2.13 3.40
C SER A 125 13.75 -2.70 3.81
N ASP A 126 12.72 -1.86 3.85
CA ASP A 126 11.40 -2.31 4.27
C ASP A 126 10.50 -2.64 3.09
N MET A 127 9.65 -3.63 3.29
CA MET A 127 8.67 -4.03 2.30
C MET A 127 7.30 -4.09 2.95
N LEU A 128 6.27 -3.72 2.20
CA LEU A 128 4.90 -3.97 2.58
C LEU A 128 4.54 -5.37 2.11
N LEU A 129 3.91 -6.13 2.96
CA LEU A 129 3.75 -7.57 2.78
C LEU A 129 2.31 -7.97 2.52
N GLU A 130 2.12 -9.22 2.07
CA GLU A 130 0.80 -9.78 1.83
C GLU A 130 0.33 -10.70 2.97
N GLY A 131 1.10 -10.75 4.03
CA GLY A 131 0.71 -11.56 5.17
C GLY A 131 1.83 -11.98 6.09
#